data_115d4e99e391dd1fe1f7c9aaa804e8b6
#
_entry.id   115d4e99e391dd1fe1f7c9aaa804e8b6
#
_cell.length_a   1.000
_cell.length_b   1.000
_cell.length_c   1.000
_cell.angle_alpha   90.00
_cell.angle_beta   90.00
_cell.angle_gamma   90.00
#
_symmetry.space_group_name_H-M   'P 1'
#
loop_
_entity.id
_entity.type
_entity.pdbx_description
1 polymer ?
#
loop_
_entity_poly.entity_id
_entity_poly.type
_entity_poly.pdbx_seq_one_letter_code
_entity_poly.pdbx_strand_id
1 'polypeptide(L)'
;MNEFLEKCLTDRAVPRPLAEDEYIDEATGLVYCRKCHTLRQATVELNGTVFHPYCICQCQSEARELELEKEKWLQERQRIARLKASGLQDASLRQFTFANDTGINPEMEKAHSYVEHWSEMKANATGLLLWGSVGTGKSFFAGCIANALLDQGIPVLMTNFSRILNALTGMFSDDRNKYIDSLNHYSLLIIDDLGMERGTEYALEQIFNVIDARLRSNLPLIVTTNLTLDELKHPTDLAHERIYSRVLERCIPLKINNQNIRQMKAQENFLRTKQLLTDTSKKEENDD
;
A
#
# COMPACT_ATOMS: atom_id res chain seq x y z
N MET A 1 -21.10 39.99 12.48
CA MET A 1 -19.68 39.50 12.60
C MET A 1 -18.97 40.12 13.77
N ASN A 2 -19.08 41.43 14.02
CA ASN A 2 -18.45 42.09 15.18
C ASN A 2 -18.93 41.57 16.55
N GLU A 3 -20.25 41.40 16.78
CA GLU A 3 -20.82 40.92 18.05
C GLU A 3 -20.31 39.52 18.43
N PHE A 4 -20.15 38.61 17.45
CA PHE A 4 -19.61 37.29 17.70
C PHE A 4 -18.14 37.32 18.13
N LEU A 5 -17.35 38.17 17.46
CA LEU A 5 -15.93 38.35 17.81
C LEU A 5 -15.76 38.98 19.20
N GLU A 6 -16.60 40.00 19.50
CA GLU A 6 -16.60 40.67 20.79
C GLU A 6 -16.95 39.72 21.92
N LYS A 7 -17.97 38.87 21.71
CA LYS A 7 -18.33 37.81 22.65
C LYS A 7 -17.22 36.80 22.88
N CYS A 8 -16.57 36.31 21.80
CA CYS A 8 -15.45 35.40 21.88
C CYS A 8 -14.22 36.00 22.63
N LEU A 9 -13.95 37.29 22.42
CA LEU A 9 -12.88 38.00 23.10
C LEU A 9 -13.21 38.19 24.61
N THR A 10 -14.45 38.57 24.93
CA THR A 10 -14.93 38.73 26.29
C THR A 10 -14.85 37.43 27.07
N ASP A 11 -15.36 36.33 26.48
CA ASP A 11 -15.36 35.02 27.13
C ASP A 11 -13.92 34.51 27.41
N ARG A 12 -12.96 34.85 26.55
CA ARG A 12 -11.54 34.48 26.72
C ARG A 12 -10.76 35.47 27.59
N ALA A 13 -11.29 36.64 27.85
CA ALA A 13 -10.68 37.67 28.67
C ALA A 13 -11.17 37.61 30.13
N VAL A 14 -12.09 36.68 30.49
CA VAL A 14 -12.58 36.53 31.88
C VAL A 14 -11.40 36.20 32.78
N PRO A 15 -11.22 36.99 33.89
CA PRO A 15 -10.18 36.71 34.85
C PRO A 15 -10.37 35.32 35.46
N ARG A 16 -9.34 34.50 35.45
CA ARG A 16 -9.29 33.19 36.10
C ARG A 16 -8.12 33.13 37.09
N PRO A 17 -8.15 32.22 38.05
CA PRO A 17 -6.96 31.99 38.88
C PRO A 17 -5.76 31.61 38.01
N LEU A 18 -4.58 32.10 38.38
CA LEU A 18 -3.32 31.74 37.75
C LEU A 18 -3.07 30.24 37.91
N ALA A 19 -2.67 29.59 36.82
CA ALA A 19 -2.21 28.21 36.86
C ALA A 19 -0.80 28.15 37.50
N GLU A 20 -0.40 26.96 37.98
CA GLU A 20 0.94 26.78 38.62
C GLU A 20 2.09 27.12 37.66
N ASP A 21 1.91 26.96 36.35
CA ASP A 21 2.88 27.26 35.30
C ASP A 21 2.80 28.71 34.78
N GLU A 22 2.06 29.61 35.46
CA GLU A 22 1.85 31.00 35.05
C GLU A 22 2.38 32.00 36.08
N TYR A 23 2.73 33.21 35.60
CA TYR A 23 3.06 34.36 36.44
C TYR A 23 2.61 35.66 35.79
N ILE A 24 2.37 36.69 36.58
CA ILE A 24 2.11 38.05 36.09
C ILE A 24 3.44 38.78 36.00
N ASP A 25 3.73 39.37 34.86
CA ASP A 25 4.87 40.23 34.67
C ASP A 25 4.57 41.63 35.26
N GLU A 26 5.41 42.13 36.16
CA GLU A 26 5.18 43.39 36.89
C GLU A 26 5.20 44.61 35.94
N ALA A 27 5.93 44.54 34.84
CA ALA A 27 6.08 45.67 33.89
C ALA A 27 4.86 45.81 32.99
N THR A 28 4.26 44.69 32.55
CA THR A 28 3.16 44.69 31.58
C THR A 28 1.80 44.38 32.20
N GLY A 29 1.75 43.79 33.41
CA GLY A 29 0.54 43.32 34.05
C GLY A 29 -0.12 42.12 33.39
N LEU A 30 0.55 41.53 32.37
CA LEU A 30 0.01 40.40 31.60
C LEU A 30 0.53 39.07 32.12
N VAL A 31 -0.18 37.99 31.77
CA VAL A 31 0.17 36.63 32.20
C VAL A 31 1.17 36.00 31.23
N TYR A 32 2.23 35.43 31.77
CA TYR A 32 3.31 34.74 31.08
C TYR A 32 3.45 33.29 31.53
N CYS A 33 3.99 32.46 30.68
CA CYS A 33 4.35 31.07 31.00
C CYS A 33 5.68 31.03 31.80
N ARG A 34 5.73 30.30 32.92
CA ARG A 34 6.98 30.12 33.70
C ARG A 34 8.04 29.29 32.98
N LYS A 35 7.61 28.42 32.04
CA LYS A 35 8.52 27.50 31.34
C LYS A 35 9.22 28.15 30.14
N CYS A 36 8.48 28.88 29.30
CA CYS A 36 9.01 29.45 28.06
C CYS A 36 9.07 30.98 28.06
N HIS A 37 8.58 31.62 29.13
CA HIS A 37 8.55 33.07 29.30
C HIS A 37 7.85 33.85 28.19
N THR A 38 6.93 33.18 27.47
CA THR A 38 6.09 33.81 26.44
C THR A 38 4.72 34.16 27.00
N LEU A 39 4.06 35.12 26.34
CA LEU A 39 2.73 35.60 26.70
C LEU A 39 1.69 34.48 26.71
N ARG A 40 0.79 34.54 27.73
CA ARG A 40 -0.42 33.72 27.87
C ARG A 40 -1.69 34.56 27.62
N GLN A 41 -1.51 35.83 27.33
CA GLN A 41 -2.57 36.76 26.99
C GLN A 41 -2.16 37.55 25.75
N ALA A 42 -3.06 37.65 24.78
CA ALA A 42 -2.88 38.54 23.62
C ALA A 42 -3.50 39.90 23.96
N THR A 43 -3.00 40.97 23.37
CA THR A 43 -3.66 42.29 23.43
C THR A 43 -4.39 42.49 22.11
N VAL A 44 -5.73 42.65 22.16
CA VAL A 44 -6.59 42.86 21.03
C VAL A 44 -7.42 44.11 21.25
N GLU A 45 -7.35 45.05 20.32
CA GLU A 45 -8.20 46.26 20.34
C GLU A 45 -9.37 46.06 19.37
N LEU A 46 -10.58 46.25 19.86
CA LEU A 46 -11.80 46.16 19.04
C LEU A 46 -12.76 47.30 19.49
N ASN A 47 -13.22 48.10 18.54
CA ASN A 47 -14.12 49.24 18.76
C ASN A 47 -13.64 50.21 19.86
N GLY A 48 -12.32 50.45 19.98
CA GLY A 48 -11.72 51.32 21.01
C GLY A 48 -11.64 50.69 22.39
N THR A 49 -12.03 49.42 22.56
CA THR A 49 -11.88 48.66 23.79
C THR A 49 -10.74 47.65 23.67
N VAL A 50 -9.85 47.63 24.65
CA VAL A 50 -8.72 46.71 24.71
C VAL A 50 -9.09 45.47 25.51
N PHE A 51 -8.90 44.30 24.92
CA PHE A 51 -9.13 42.99 25.54
C PHE A 51 -7.81 42.27 25.73
N HIS A 52 -7.71 41.47 26.77
CA HIS A 52 -6.55 40.59 27.04
C HIS A 52 -6.97 39.10 27.08
N PRO A 53 -7.41 38.54 25.93
CA PRO A 53 -7.82 37.15 25.90
C PRO A 53 -6.65 36.22 26.16
N TYR A 54 -6.90 35.11 26.90
CA TYR A 54 -5.92 34.07 27.09
C TYR A 54 -5.56 33.36 25.80
N CYS A 55 -4.27 33.11 25.58
CA CYS A 55 -3.71 32.39 24.44
C CYS A 55 -2.77 31.28 24.92
N ILE A 56 -2.47 30.37 24.02
CA ILE A 56 -1.47 29.34 24.28
C ILE A 56 -0.06 29.95 24.20
N CYS A 57 0.84 29.57 25.09
CA CYS A 57 2.24 29.97 25.04
C CYS A 57 3.01 29.13 24.01
N GLN A 58 4.25 29.52 23.71
CA GLN A 58 5.08 28.83 22.72
C GLN A 58 5.25 27.33 23.05
N CYS A 59 5.58 26.96 24.29
CA CYS A 59 5.78 25.56 24.64
C CYS A 59 4.49 24.71 24.53
N GLN A 60 3.30 25.31 24.72
CA GLN A 60 2.03 24.64 24.49
C GLN A 60 1.70 24.53 23.02
N SER A 61 2.07 25.57 22.21
CA SER A 61 1.93 25.50 20.76
C SER A 61 2.79 24.37 20.17
N GLU A 62 4.06 24.33 20.56
CA GLU A 62 5.00 23.27 20.14
C GLU A 62 4.53 21.88 20.58
N ALA A 63 4.05 21.73 21.81
CA ALA A 63 3.50 20.46 22.29
C ALA A 63 2.26 20.02 21.48
N ARG A 64 1.36 20.97 21.16
CA ARG A 64 0.16 20.69 20.36
C ARG A 64 0.50 20.33 18.91
N GLU A 65 1.48 21.02 18.33
CA GLU A 65 1.96 20.70 16.98
C GLU A 65 2.53 19.29 16.94
N LEU A 66 3.35 18.92 17.93
CA LEU A 66 3.91 17.57 18.04
C LEU A 66 2.83 16.48 18.22
N GLU A 67 1.78 16.77 19.02
CA GLU A 67 0.63 15.85 19.16
C GLU A 67 -0.11 15.67 17.83
N LEU A 68 -0.39 16.77 17.13
CA LEU A 68 -1.05 16.72 15.84
C LEU A 68 -0.22 15.96 14.78
N GLU A 69 1.10 16.10 14.80
CA GLU A 69 1.98 15.33 13.93
C GLU A 69 1.96 13.83 14.24
N LYS A 70 1.99 13.49 15.55
CA LYS A 70 1.85 12.09 16.01
C LYS A 70 0.52 11.47 15.59
N GLU A 71 -0.58 12.22 15.75
CA GLU A 71 -1.91 11.77 15.33
C GLU A 71 -1.98 11.54 13.81
N LYS A 72 -1.48 12.47 13.01
CA LYS A 72 -1.41 12.33 11.54
C LYS A 72 -0.59 11.11 11.14
N TRP A 73 0.58 10.92 11.77
CA TRP A 73 1.43 9.77 11.51
C TRP A 73 0.74 8.44 11.87
N LEU A 74 0.03 8.39 13.00
CA LEU A 74 -0.71 7.19 13.42
C LEU A 74 -1.86 6.89 12.47
N GLN A 75 -2.61 7.91 12.05
CA GLN A 75 -3.70 7.77 11.08
C GLN A 75 -3.19 7.24 9.73
N GLU A 76 -2.06 7.76 9.23
CA GLU A 76 -1.47 7.29 7.98
C GLU A 76 -0.96 5.85 8.09
N ARG A 77 -0.32 5.48 9.19
CA ARG A 77 0.06 4.07 9.44
C ARG A 77 -1.14 3.12 9.47
N GLN A 78 -2.23 3.52 10.12
CA GLN A 78 -3.46 2.73 10.14
C GLN A 78 -4.07 2.62 8.74
N ARG A 79 -4.05 3.68 7.95
CA ARG A 79 -4.50 3.70 6.55
C ARG A 79 -3.70 2.71 5.71
N ILE A 80 -2.37 2.78 5.77
CA ILE A 80 -1.47 1.85 5.06
C ILE A 80 -1.72 0.41 5.49
N ALA A 81 -1.86 0.15 6.79
CA ALA A 81 -2.15 -1.19 7.29
C ALA A 81 -3.46 -1.76 6.74
N ARG A 82 -4.52 -0.93 6.63
CA ARG A 82 -5.80 -1.32 6.01
C ARG A 82 -5.64 -1.61 4.53
N LEU A 83 -4.90 -0.77 3.79
CA LEU A 83 -4.61 -0.99 2.38
C LEU A 83 -3.84 -2.29 2.15
N LYS A 84 -2.83 -2.59 2.98
CA LYS A 84 -2.10 -3.87 2.91
C LYS A 84 -2.99 -5.07 3.25
N ALA A 85 -3.88 -4.93 4.22
CA ALA A 85 -4.81 -6.02 4.60
C ALA A 85 -5.80 -6.35 3.48
N SER A 86 -6.32 -5.35 2.77
CA SER A 86 -7.26 -5.54 1.66
C SER A 86 -6.56 -5.90 0.34
N GLY A 87 -5.40 -5.32 0.08
CA GLY A 87 -4.69 -5.44 -1.18
C GLY A 87 -3.81 -6.69 -1.31
N LEU A 88 -3.26 -7.18 -0.18
CA LEU A 88 -2.42 -8.39 -0.14
C LEU A 88 -3.19 -9.51 0.56
N GLN A 89 -3.95 -10.27 -0.23
CA GLN A 89 -4.88 -11.27 0.28
C GLN A 89 -4.20 -12.48 0.95
N ASP A 90 -2.93 -12.77 0.61
CA ASP A 90 -2.12 -13.79 1.24
C ASP A 90 -1.08 -13.18 2.17
N ALA A 91 -0.93 -13.73 3.36
CA ALA A 91 0.04 -13.25 4.35
C ALA A 91 1.49 -13.32 3.84
N SER A 92 1.81 -14.30 2.99
CA SER A 92 3.12 -14.46 2.37
C SER A 92 3.49 -13.29 1.44
N LEU A 93 2.50 -12.67 0.78
CA LEU A 93 2.73 -11.52 -0.11
C LEU A 93 3.26 -10.30 0.63
N ARG A 94 2.99 -10.17 1.93
CA ARG A 94 3.52 -9.08 2.76
C ARG A 94 5.02 -9.12 2.94
N GLN A 95 5.63 -10.29 2.70
CA GLN A 95 7.08 -10.47 2.76
C GLN A 95 7.77 -10.17 1.42
N PHE A 96 7.01 -9.97 0.35
CA PHE A 96 7.55 -9.63 -0.96
C PHE A 96 7.90 -8.14 -1.02
N THR A 97 9.01 -7.78 -0.39
CA THR A 97 9.51 -6.41 -0.29
C THR A 97 10.90 -6.29 -0.89
N PHE A 98 11.28 -5.12 -1.34
CA PHE A 98 12.64 -4.86 -1.82
C PHE A 98 13.70 -5.11 -0.75
N ALA A 99 13.38 -4.91 0.54
CA ALA A 99 14.28 -5.21 1.64
C ALA A 99 14.59 -6.73 1.77
N ASN A 100 13.69 -7.58 1.30
CA ASN A 100 13.84 -9.03 1.30
C ASN A 100 14.40 -9.58 -0.04
N ASP A 101 14.79 -8.69 -0.96
CA ASP A 101 15.45 -9.10 -2.21
C ASP A 101 16.86 -9.59 -1.90
N THR A 102 17.19 -10.74 -2.46
CA THR A 102 18.51 -11.37 -2.31
C THR A 102 19.50 -10.99 -3.41
N GLY A 103 19.09 -10.09 -4.33
CA GLY A 103 19.92 -9.66 -5.46
C GLY A 103 20.12 -10.72 -6.55
N ILE A 104 19.39 -11.84 -6.48
CA ILE A 104 19.52 -12.93 -7.47
C ILE A 104 18.88 -12.52 -8.81
N ASN A 105 17.86 -11.65 -8.78
CA ASN A 105 17.14 -11.23 -9.98
C ASN A 105 17.65 -9.88 -10.49
N PRO A 106 18.42 -9.81 -11.58
CA PRO A 106 18.91 -8.54 -12.11
C PRO A 106 17.80 -7.63 -12.62
N GLU A 107 16.62 -8.18 -12.93
CA GLU A 107 15.46 -7.41 -13.40
C GLU A 107 14.78 -6.59 -12.29
N MET A 108 15.15 -6.79 -11.02
CA MET A 108 14.54 -6.06 -9.89
C MET A 108 14.74 -4.54 -9.98
N GLU A 109 15.78 -4.06 -10.66
CA GLU A 109 15.96 -2.62 -10.95
C GLU A 109 14.77 -2.03 -11.71
N LYS A 110 14.15 -2.83 -12.60
CA LYS A 110 12.95 -2.41 -13.34
C LYS A 110 11.72 -2.30 -12.43
N ALA A 111 11.65 -3.14 -11.37
CA ALA A 111 10.59 -3.01 -10.37
C ALA A 111 10.75 -1.72 -9.55
N HIS A 112 11.99 -1.36 -9.17
CA HIS A 112 12.28 -0.08 -8.52
C HIS A 112 11.89 1.08 -9.42
N SER A 113 12.36 1.08 -10.67
CA SER A 113 12.05 2.13 -11.65
C SER A 113 10.54 2.28 -11.89
N TYR A 114 9.78 1.18 -11.94
CA TYR A 114 8.31 1.22 -12.08
C TYR A 114 7.65 1.96 -10.91
N VAL A 115 8.13 1.71 -9.68
CA VAL A 115 7.62 2.39 -8.46
C VAL A 115 8.03 3.86 -8.43
N GLU A 116 9.27 4.18 -8.77
CA GLU A 116 9.78 5.55 -8.82
C GLU A 116 9.02 6.43 -9.83
N HIS A 117 8.69 5.85 -10.99
CA HIS A 117 7.95 6.54 -12.05
C HIS A 117 6.43 6.24 -11.99
N TRP A 118 5.90 5.87 -10.83
CA TRP A 118 4.50 5.45 -10.70
C TRP A 118 3.50 6.46 -11.26
N SER A 119 3.71 7.74 -11.04
CA SER A 119 2.80 8.79 -11.52
C SER A 119 2.65 8.75 -13.04
N GLU A 120 3.74 8.53 -13.76
CA GLU A 120 3.78 8.41 -15.22
C GLU A 120 3.16 7.08 -15.67
N MET A 121 3.53 5.96 -15.01
CA MET A 121 2.95 4.64 -15.31
C MET A 121 1.43 4.65 -15.15
N LYS A 122 0.93 5.32 -14.10
CA LYS A 122 -0.51 5.46 -13.87
C LYS A 122 -1.17 6.35 -14.92
N ALA A 123 -0.58 7.49 -15.25
CA ALA A 123 -1.14 8.43 -16.23
C ALA A 123 -1.28 7.80 -17.62
N ASN A 124 -0.31 6.97 -18.02
CA ASN A 124 -0.27 6.26 -19.29
C ASN A 124 -0.95 4.88 -19.24
N ALA A 125 -1.52 4.48 -18.09
CA ALA A 125 -2.06 3.14 -17.85
C ALA A 125 -1.08 2.01 -18.22
N THR A 126 0.23 2.22 -18.01
CA THR A 126 1.28 1.29 -18.40
C THR A 126 1.30 0.10 -17.45
N GLY A 127 1.04 -1.09 -17.98
CA GLY A 127 1.11 -2.35 -17.27
C GLY A 127 2.39 -3.14 -17.57
N LEU A 128 2.60 -4.25 -16.84
CA LEU A 128 3.67 -5.20 -17.06
C LEU A 128 3.13 -6.61 -17.26
N LEU A 129 3.68 -7.33 -18.20
CA LEU A 129 3.47 -8.76 -18.36
C LEU A 129 4.76 -9.49 -17.98
N LEU A 130 4.80 -10.03 -16.75
CA LEU A 130 5.95 -10.75 -16.22
C LEU A 130 5.85 -12.22 -16.65
N TRP A 131 6.71 -12.64 -17.57
CA TRP A 131 6.67 -13.99 -18.12
C TRP A 131 8.00 -14.74 -17.93
N GLY A 132 7.95 -16.08 -17.92
CA GLY A 132 9.12 -16.92 -17.75
C GLY A 132 8.81 -18.20 -16.96
N SER A 133 9.82 -19.06 -16.80
CA SER A 133 9.67 -20.37 -16.15
C SER A 133 9.17 -20.31 -14.73
N VAL A 134 8.65 -21.43 -14.22
CA VAL A 134 8.19 -21.56 -12.83
C VAL A 134 9.36 -21.34 -11.86
N GLY A 135 9.08 -20.61 -10.77
CA GLY A 135 10.06 -20.40 -9.69
C GLY A 135 11.11 -19.32 -9.93
N THR A 136 11.03 -18.55 -11.04
CA THR A 136 12.01 -17.49 -11.39
C THR A 136 11.83 -16.18 -10.61
N GLY A 137 10.78 -16.04 -9.77
CA GLY A 137 10.58 -14.85 -8.94
C GLY A 137 9.59 -13.82 -9.49
N LYS A 138 8.76 -14.16 -10.50
CA LYS A 138 7.75 -13.25 -11.08
C LYS A 138 6.78 -12.69 -10.03
N SER A 139 6.17 -13.56 -9.21
CA SER A 139 5.26 -13.14 -8.14
C SER A 139 5.96 -12.31 -7.07
N PHE A 140 7.23 -12.59 -6.78
CA PHE A 140 8.04 -11.78 -5.87
C PHE A 140 8.28 -10.38 -6.44
N PHE A 141 8.66 -10.27 -7.70
CA PHE A 141 8.81 -9.00 -8.42
C PHE A 141 7.53 -8.15 -8.34
N ALA A 142 6.39 -8.74 -8.70
CA ALA A 142 5.09 -8.07 -8.65
C ALA A 142 4.71 -7.67 -7.22
N GLY A 143 4.98 -8.53 -6.25
CA GLY A 143 4.74 -8.27 -4.83
C GLY A 143 5.60 -7.15 -4.24
N CYS A 144 6.85 -7.00 -4.69
CA CYS A 144 7.71 -5.88 -4.32
C CYS A 144 7.10 -4.54 -4.77
N ILE A 145 6.62 -4.46 -6.03
CA ILE A 145 5.91 -3.28 -6.53
C ILE A 145 4.65 -3.02 -5.70
N ALA A 146 3.84 -4.07 -5.43
CA ALA A 146 2.62 -3.93 -4.65
C ALA A 146 2.88 -3.35 -3.26
N ASN A 147 3.84 -3.94 -2.51
CA ASN A 147 4.17 -3.47 -1.17
C ASN A 147 4.70 -2.05 -1.16
N ALA A 148 5.60 -1.71 -2.09
CA ALA A 148 6.19 -0.38 -2.16
C ALA A 148 5.14 0.72 -2.46
N LEU A 149 4.20 0.46 -3.36
CA LEU A 149 3.10 1.38 -3.65
C LEU A 149 2.11 1.48 -2.48
N LEU A 150 1.80 0.36 -1.82
CA LEU A 150 0.95 0.35 -0.62
C LEU A 150 1.58 1.14 0.52
N ASP A 151 2.91 1.08 0.69
CA ASP A 151 3.65 1.87 1.68
C ASP A 151 3.61 3.38 1.38
N GLN A 152 3.42 3.76 0.11
CA GLN A 152 3.14 5.14 -0.31
C GLN A 152 1.66 5.52 -0.18
N GLY A 153 0.81 4.65 0.40
CA GLY A 153 -0.63 4.89 0.53
C GLY A 153 -1.42 4.75 -0.77
N ILE A 154 -0.85 4.14 -1.80
CA ILE A 154 -1.50 3.90 -3.09
C ILE A 154 -2.28 2.58 -3.03
N PRO A 155 -3.60 2.56 -3.33
CA PRO A 155 -4.39 1.34 -3.33
C PRO A 155 -3.92 0.36 -4.42
N VAL A 156 -3.46 -0.81 -4.02
CA VAL A 156 -3.06 -1.92 -4.91
C VAL A 156 -3.80 -3.18 -4.49
N LEU A 157 -4.28 -3.95 -5.44
CA LEU A 157 -4.79 -5.31 -5.23
C LEU A 157 -3.89 -6.30 -5.95
N MET A 158 -3.34 -7.27 -5.22
CA MET A 158 -2.67 -8.44 -5.78
C MET A 158 -3.49 -9.69 -5.50
N THR A 159 -3.94 -10.34 -6.56
CA THR A 159 -4.85 -11.49 -6.54
C THR A 159 -4.51 -12.45 -7.68
N ASN A 160 -5.32 -13.49 -7.88
CA ASN A 160 -5.24 -14.38 -9.03
C ASN A 160 -6.65 -14.70 -9.58
N PHE A 161 -6.72 -15.22 -10.81
CA PHE A 161 -8.00 -15.53 -11.44
C PHE A 161 -8.82 -16.57 -10.68
N SER A 162 -8.19 -17.54 -10.03
CA SER A 162 -8.92 -18.53 -9.23
C SER A 162 -9.72 -17.88 -8.11
N ARG A 163 -9.16 -16.89 -7.42
CA ARG A 163 -9.86 -16.12 -6.38
C ARG A 163 -10.98 -15.25 -6.95
N ILE A 164 -10.71 -14.58 -8.06
CA ILE A 164 -11.72 -13.75 -8.75
C ILE A 164 -12.89 -14.63 -9.20
N LEU A 165 -12.61 -15.76 -9.85
CA LEU A 165 -13.64 -16.69 -10.32
C LEU A 165 -14.44 -17.29 -9.16
N ASN A 166 -13.78 -17.67 -8.05
CA ASN A 166 -14.47 -18.14 -6.86
C ASN A 166 -15.39 -17.07 -6.25
N ALA A 167 -14.97 -15.80 -6.25
CA ALA A 167 -15.81 -14.70 -5.79
C ALA A 167 -17.03 -14.48 -6.70
N LEU A 168 -16.85 -14.61 -8.02
CA LEU A 168 -17.92 -14.45 -9.01
C LEU A 168 -18.90 -15.63 -9.04
N THR A 169 -18.46 -16.82 -8.57
CA THR A 169 -19.29 -18.01 -8.54
C THR A 169 -20.47 -17.82 -7.58
N GLY A 170 -21.69 -18.04 -8.08
CA GLY A 170 -22.92 -17.90 -7.29
C GLY A 170 -23.48 -16.47 -7.19
N MET A 171 -22.80 -15.47 -7.75
CA MET A 171 -23.34 -14.11 -7.85
C MET A 171 -24.33 -13.97 -9.02
N PHE A 172 -25.36 -13.16 -8.86
CA PHE A 172 -26.21 -12.72 -9.97
C PHE A 172 -25.45 -11.76 -10.90
N SER A 173 -25.92 -11.59 -12.15
CA SER A 173 -25.26 -10.78 -13.17
C SER A 173 -24.90 -9.38 -12.72
N ASP A 174 -25.84 -8.70 -12.07
CA ASP A 174 -25.65 -7.32 -11.59
C ASP A 174 -24.58 -7.21 -10.50
N ASP A 175 -24.53 -8.20 -9.59
CA ASP A 175 -23.55 -8.23 -8.52
C ASP A 175 -22.14 -8.59 -9.05
N ARG A 176 -22.07 -9.45 -10.07
CA ARG A 176 -20.82 -9.73 -10.79
C ARG A 176 -20.23 -8.48 -11.43
N ASN A 177 -21.05 -7.69 -12.12
CA ASN A 177 -20.59 -6.45 -12.71
C ASN A 177 -20.10 -5.46 -11.65
N LYS A 178 -20.83 -5.28 -10.56
CA LYS A 178 -20.38 -4.46 -9.42
C LYS A 178 -19.05 -4.94 -8.82
N TYR A 179 -18.88 -6.27 -8.71
CA TYR A 179 -17.62 -6.83 -8.22
C TYR A 179 -16.47 -6.53 -9.19
N ILE A 180 -16.64 -6.74 -10.49
CA ILE A 180 -15.63 -6.42 -11.51
C ILE A 180 -15.31 -4.91 -11.48
N ASP A 181 -16.31 -4.05 -11.38
CA ASP A 181 -16.12 -2.61 -11.26
C ASP A 181 -15.38 -2.23 -9.97
N SER A 182 -15.60 -2.96 -8.87
CA SER A 182 -14.91 -2.74 -7.60
C SER A 182 -13.40 -2.97 -7.69
N LEU A 183 -12.94 -3.84 -8.58
CA LEU A 183 -11.51 -4.05 -8.85
C LEU A 183 -10.85 -2.79 -9.43
N ASN A 184 -11.62 -1.90 -10.05
CA ASN A 184 -11.14 -0.64 -10.62
C ASN A 184 -11.03 0.50 -9.58
N HIS A 185 -11.42 0.28 -8.32
CA HIS A 185 -11.10 1.21 -7.22
C HIS A 185 -9.61 1.16 -6.82
N TYR A 186 -8.91 0.09 -7.16
CA TYR A 186 -7.47 -0.02 -6.93
C TYR A 186 -6.71 0.69 -8.06
N SER A 187 -5.75 1.53 -7.67
CA SER A 187 -4.89 2.23 -8.63
C SER A 187 -4.06 1.28 -9.50
N LEU A 188 -3.61 0.17 -8.91
CA LEU A 188 -2.93 -0.93 -9.60
C LEU A 188 -3.65 -2.25 -9.30
N LEU A 189 -3.91 -3.04 -10.33
CA LEU A 189 -4.36 -4.43 -10.21
C LEU A 189 -3.21 -5.34 -10.65
N ILE A 190 -2.89 -6.33 -9.81
CA ILE A 190 -1.90 -7.36 -10.11
C ILE A 190 -2.60 -8.70 -10.12
N ILE A 191 -2.53 -9.42 -11.22
CA ILE A 191 -3.11 -10.75 -11.40
C ILE A 191 -1.99 -11.76 -11.58
N ASP A 192 -1.83 -12.63 -10.59
CA ASP A 192 -0.79 -13.63 -10.56
C ASP A 192 -1.25 -14.93 -11.28
N ASP A 193 -0.32 -15.58 -11.99
CA ASP A 193 -0.47 -16.88 -12.64
C ASP A 193 -1.59 -16.96 -13.71
N LEU A 194 -1.60 -16.05 -14.71
CA LEU A 194 -2.41 -16.18 -15.93
C LEU A 194 -2.04 -17.47 -16.67
N GLY A 195 -3.04 -18.24 -17.13
CA GLY A 195 -2.89 -19.50 -17.85
C GLY A 195 -2.93 -20.74 -16.93
N MET A 196 -3.19 -20.56 -15.62
CA MET A 196 -3.38 -21.64 -14.64
C MET A 196 -4.86 -21.85 -14.26
N GLU A 197 -5.74 -21.08 -14.83
CA GLU A 197 -7.19 -21.14 -14.61
C GLU A 197 -7.83 -22.34 -15.31
N ARG A 198 -9.03 -22.72 -14.81
CA ARG A 198 -9.84 -23.76 -15.47
C ARG A 198 -10.30 -23.27 -16.85
N GLY A 199 -10.03 -24.04 -17.91
CA GLY A 199 -10.41 -23.73 -19.29
C GLY A 199 -11.91 -23.91 -19.59
N THR A 200 -12.81 -23.53 -18.67
CA THR A 200 -14.25 -23.53 -18.95
C THR A 200 -14.64 -22.25 -19.68
N GLU A 201 -15.61 -22.31 -20.59
CA GLU A 201 -16.10 -21.13 -21.31
C GLU A 201 -16.50 -20.01 -20.34
N TYR A 202 -17.18 -20.33 -19.23
CA TYR A 202 -17.54 -19.37 -18.21
C TYR A 202 -16.30 -18.69 -17.58
N ALA A 203 -15.28 -19.46 -17.22
CA ALA A 203 -14.07 -18.90 -16.63
C ALA A 203 -13.37 -17.95 -17.60
N LEU A 204 -13.19 -18.35 -18.86
CA LEU A 204 -12.56 -17.52 -19.90
C LEU A 204 -13.36 -16.24 -20.17
N GLU A 205 -14.69 -16.33 -20.19
CA GLU A 205 -15.56 -15.14 -20.31
C GLU A 205 -15.35 -14.17 -19.14
N GLN A 206 -15.32 -14.66 -17.89
CA GLN A 206 -15.12 -13.78 -16.73
C GLN A 206 -13.71 -13.18 -16.69
N ILE A 207 -12.68 -13.93 -17.07
CA ILE A 207 -11.30 -13.44 -17.19
C ILE A 207 -11.24 -12.32 -18.22
N PHE A 208 -11.85 -12.53 -19.39
CA PHE A 208 -11.94 -11.49 -20.42
C PHE A 208 -12.64 -10.24 -19.88
N ASN A 209 -13.78 -10.39 -19.20
CA ASN A 209 -14.55 -9.28 -18.65
C ASN A 209 -13.75 -8.47 -17.64
N VAL A 210 -12.98 -9.11 -16.75
CA VAL A 210 -12.11 -8.44 -15.78
C VAL A 210 -11.00 -7.64 -16.46
N ILE A 211 -10.29 -8.26 -17.41
CA ILE A 211 -9.21 -7.61 -18.15
C ILE A 211 -9.75 -6.44 -18.98
N ASP A 212 -10.81 -6.65 -19.73
CA ASP A 212 -11.41 -5.64 -20.59
C ASP A 212 -11.98 -4.45 -19.79
N ALA A 213 -12.64 -4.70 -18.65
CA ALA A 213 -13.09 -3.64 -17.75
C ALA A 213 -11.92 -2.81 -17.21
N ARG A 214 -10.80 -3.47 -16.89
CA ARG A 214 -9.58 -2.79 -16.43
C ARG A 214 -8.98 -1.90 -17.51
N LEU A 215 -8.88 -2.40 -18.74
CA LEU A 215 -8.38 -1.63 -19.88
C LEU A 215 -9.26 -0.42 -20.19
N ARG A 216 -10.58 -0.62 -20.22
CA ARG A 216 -11.55 0.47 -20.45
C ARG A 216 -11.51 1.55 -19.39
N SER A 217 -11.19 1.18 -18.15
CA SER A 217 -10.99 2.14 -17.04
C SER A 217 -9.68 2.91 -17.13
N ASN A 218 -8.83 2.63 -18.13
CA ASN A 218 -7.53 3.26 -18.34
C ASN A 218 -6.64 3.21 -17.09
N LEU A 219 -6.58 2.04 -16.44
CA LEU A 219 -5.81 1.82 -15.21
C LEU A 219 -4.74 0.74 -15.44
N PRO A 220 -3.55 0.88 -14.84
CA PRO A 220 -2.45 -0.08 -14.99
C PRO A 220 -2.82 -1.48 -14.50
N LEU A 221 -2.31 -2.49 -15.20
CA LEU A 221 -2.46 -3.91 -14.90
C LEU A 221 -1.09 -4.59 -14.93
N ILE A 222 -0.73 -5.33 -13.89
CA ILE A 222 0.42 -6.25 -13.93
C ILE A 222 -0.11 -7.67 -13.96
N VAL A 223 0.41 -8.47 -14.88
CA VAL A 223 0.06 -9.89 -15.02
C VAL A 223 1.33 -10.71 -14.92
N THR A 224 1.30 -11.82 -14.18
CA THR A 224 2.37 -12.82 -14.25
C THR A 224 1.88 -14.06 -14.96
N THR A 225 2.76 -14.75 -15.66
CA THR A 225 2.43 -15.98 -16.38
C THR A 225 3.64 -16.90 -16.54
N ASN A 226 3.39 -18.19 -16.61
CA ASN A 226 4.40 -19.18 -16.99
C ASN A 226 4.41 -19.49 -18.50
N LEU A 227 3.44 -18.96 -19.24
CA LEU A 227 3.39 -19.07 -20.69
C LEU A 227 4.54 -18.29 -21.31
N THR A 228 5.05 -18.80 -22.41
CA THR A 228 6.03 -18.09 -23.24
C THR A 228 5.36 -16.97 -24.04
N LEU A 229 6.15 -16.01 -24.47
CA LEU A 229 5.63 -14.92 -25.28
C LEU A 229 5.07 -15.42 -26.64
N ASP A 230 5.58 -16.54 -27.13
CA ASP A 230 5.08 -17.19 -28.37
C ASP A 230 3.69 -17.81 -28.14
N GLU A 231 3.48 -18.55 -27.06
CA GLU A 231 2.15 -19.08 -26.69
C GLU A 231 1.12 -17.98 -26.48
N LEU A 232 1.52 -16.84 -25.93
CA LEU A 232 0.63 -15.69 -25.75
C LEU A 232 0.26 -15.01 -27.08
N LYS A 233 1.18 -15.01 -28.07
CA LYS A 233 0.95 -14.41 -29.39
C LYS A 233 0.22 -15.33 -30.34
N HIS A 234 0.34 -16.65 -30.18
CA HIS A 234 -0.22 -17.66 -31.04
C HIS A 234 -1.04 -18.70 -30.25
N PRO A 235 -2.12 -18.27 -29.56
CA PRO A 235 -2.98 -19.18 -28.82
C PRO A 235 -3.75 -20.12 -29.79
N THR A 236 -4.15 -21.26 -29.25
CA THR A 236 -4.81 -22.32 -30.05
C THR A 236 -6.31 -22.10 -30.27
N ASP A 237 -6.92 -21.19 -29.54
CA ASP A 237 -8.36 -20.91 -29.63
C ASP A 237 -8.66 -19.41 -29.46
N LEU A 238 -9.83 -19.03 -29.97
CA LEU A 238 -10.30 -17.64 -30.04
C LEU A 238 -10.51 -17.00 -28.64
N ALA A 239 -10.88 -17.79 -27.61
CA ALA A 239 -11.13 -17.24 -26.29
C ALA A 239 -9.83 -16.75 -25.65
N HIS A 240 -8.77 -17.57 -25.71
CA HIS A 240 -7.44 -17.17 -25.26
C HIS A 240 -6.84 -16.05 -26.12
N GLU A 241 -7.07 -16.06 -27.44
CA GLU A 241 -6.63 -14.98 -28.33
C GLU A 241 -7.18 -13.62 -27.88
N ARG A 242 -8.47 -13.55 -27.55
CA ARG A 242 -9.12 -12.33 -27.08
C ARG A 242 -8.54 -11.86 -25.73
N ILE A 243 -8.27 -12.78 -24.80
CA ILE A 243 -7.69 -12.47 -23.49
C ILE A 243 -6.25 -11.97 -23.65
N TYR A 244 -5.41 -12.74 -24.37
CA TYR A 244 -3.98 -12.45 -24.47
C TYR A 244 -3.70 -11.20 -25.31
N SER A 245 -4.50 -10.95 -26.36
CA SER A 245 -4.38 -9.72 -27.14
C SER A 245 -4.64 -8.47 -26.29
N ARG A 246 -5.63 -8.53 -25.38
CA ARG A 246 -5.90 -7.43 -24.43
C ARG A 246 -4.76 -7.21 -23.44
N VAL A 247 -4.19 -8.28 -22.91
CA VAL A 247 -3.02 -8.16 -22.01
C VAL A 247 -1.83 -7.56 -22.75
N LEU A 248 -1.53 -8.05 -23.96
CA LEU A 248 -0.40 -7.56 -24.76
C LEU A 248 -0.59 -6.13 -25.29
N GLU A 249 -1.83 -5.64 -25.37
CA GLU A 249 -2.14 -4.26 -25.75
C GLU A 249 -1.63 -3.24 -24.72
N ARG A 250 -1.67 -3.57 -23.43
CA ARG A 250 -1.40 -2.63 -22.34
C ARG A 250 -0.21 -2.98 -21.45
N CYS A 251 0.17 -4.25 -21.45
CA CYS A 251 1.23 -4.74 -20.59
C CYS A 251 2.52 -4.92 -21.38
N ILE A 252 3.58 -4.24 -20.97
CA ILE A 252 4.91 -4.38 -21.55
C ILE A 252 5.48 -5.75 -21.14
N PRO A 253 5.83 -6.63 -22.08
CA PRO A 253 6.39 -7.94 -21.75
C PRO A 253 7.79 -7.80 -21.15
N LEU A 254 7.97 -8.33 -19.96
CA LEU A 254 9.25 -8.41 -19.25
C LEU A 254 9.56 -9.87 -18.92
N LYS A 255 10.64 -10.38 -19.47
CA LYS A 255 11.09 -11.74 -19.19
C LYS A 255 11.82 -11.80 -17.86
N ILE A 256 11.34 -12.63 -16.95
CA ILE A 256 12.03 -12.93 -15.71
C ILE A 256 12.79 -14.24 -15.88
N ASN A 257 14.09 -14.13 -16.16
CA ASN A 257 14.95 -15.26 -16.53
C ASN A 257 15.97 -15.54 -15.43
N ASN A 258 15.55 -16.28 -14.41
CA ASN A 258 16.40 -16.68 -13.30
C ASN A 258 16.43 -18.19 -13.12
N GLN A 259 17.40 -18.64 -12.32
CA GLN A 259 17.39 -20.00 -11.75
C GLN A 259 16.12 -20.17 -10.90
N ASN A 260 15.68 -21.42 -10.76
CA ASN A 260 14.51 -21.72 -9.95
C ASN A 260 14.79 -21.48 -8.45
N ILE A 261 14.44 -20.28 -7.98
CA ILE A 261 14.65 -19.82 -6.59
C ILE A 261 13.92 -20.73 -5.59
N ARG A 262 12.76 -21.29 -5.97
CA ARG A 262 12.03 -22.24 -5.11
C ARG A 262 12.82 -23.52 -4.89
N GLN A 263 13.45 -24.06 -5.93
CA GLN A 263 14.29 -25.26 -5.80
C GLN A 263 15.54 -24.98 -4.97
N MET A 264 16.19 -23.85 -5.15
CA MET A 264 17.35 -23.44 -4.35
C MET A 264 16.99 -23.35 -2.86
N LYS A 265 15.92 -22.64 -2.51
CA LYS A 265 15.44 -22.53 -1.12
C LYS A 265 15.00 -23.87 -0.54
N ALA A 266 14.35 -24.72 -1.33
CA ALA A 266 13.97 -26.07 -0.89
C ALA A 266 15.20 -26.93 -0.58
N GLN A 267 16.25 -26.85 -1.40
CA GLN A 267 17.50 -27.58 -1.19
C GLN A 267 18.25 -27.08 0.05
N GLU A 268 18.34 -25.77 0.25
CA GLU A 268 18.93 -25.19 1.47
C GLU A 268 18.17 -25.63 2.74
N ASN A 269 16.83 -25.54 2.72
CA ASN A 269 16.00 -25.97 3.84
C ASN A 269 16.14 -27.47 4.11
N PHE A 270 16.22 -28.28 3.06
CA PHE A 270 16.44 -29.72 3.19
C PHE A 270 17.77 -30.02 3.87
N LEU A 271 18.85 -29.39 3.43
CA LEU A 271 20.19 -29.60 4.02
C LEU A 271 20.23 -29.16 5.49
N ARG A 272 19.65 -27.98 5.79
CA ARG A 272 19.54 -27.47 7.16
C ARG A 272 18.73 -28.41 8.06
N THR A 273 17.57 -28.84 7.60
CA THR A 273 16.71 -29.73 8.38
C THR A 273 17.36 -31.09 8.58
N LYS A 274 18.05 -31.63 7.57
CA LYS A 274 18.79 -32.88 7.68
C LYS A 274 19.90 -32.79 8.74
N GLN A 275 20.65 -31.69 8.79
CA GLN A 275 21.66 -31.46 9.84
C GLN A 275 21.03 -31.45 11.24
N LEU A 276 19.93 -30.70 11.43
CA LEU A 276 19.23 -30.64 12.72
C LEU A 276 18.70 -31.99 13.18
N LEU A 277 18.20 -32.81 12.26
CA LEU A 277 17.68 -34.14 12.59
C LEU A 277 18.81 -35.18 12.89
N THR A 278 19.99 -34.99 12.29
CA THR A 278 21.15 -35.87 12.55
C THR A 278 21.91 -35.47 13.82
N ASP A 279 21.94 -34.21 14.21
CA ASP A 279 22.60 -33.73 15.43
C ASP A 279 21.86 -34.14 16.72
N THR A 280 20.52 -34.31 16.65
CA THR A 280 19.72 -34.83 17.78
C THR A 280 20.02 -36.28 18.10
N SER A 281 20.46 -37.10 17.13
CA SER A 281 20.79 -38.50 17.35
C SER A 281 22.16 -38.72 18.01
N LYS A 282 23.02 -37.68 18.07
CA LYS A 282 24.32 -37.75 18.75
C LYS A 282 24.34 -37.35 20.22
N LYS A 283 23.22 -36.77 20.71
CA LYS A 283 23.12 -36.41 22.14
C LYS A 283 22.63 -37.55 23.03
N GLU A 284 22.02 -38.59 22.48
CA GLU A 284 21.57 -39.74 23.25
C GLU A 284 22.64 -40.84 23.43
N GLU A 285 23.77 -40.77 22.70
CA GLU A 285 24.85 -41.75 22.83
C GLU A 285 25.95 -41.36 23.83
N ASN A 286 25.90 -40.19 24.47
CA ASN A 286 26.91 -39.71 25.42
C ASN A 286 26.45 -39.67 26.90
N ASP A 287 25.28 -40.20 27.24
CA ASP A 287 24.74 -40.25 28.60
C ASP A 287 24.57 -41.66 29.14
N ASP A 288 25.32 -42.66 28.63
CA ASP A 288 25.46 -44.03 29.22
C ASP A 288 26.84 -44.23 29.84
#